data_7e286ae98d78997fd190321057ed4480
#
_entry.id   7e286ae98d78997fd190321057ed4480
#
_cell.length_a   1.000
_cell.length_b   1.000
_cell.length_c   1.000
_cell.angle_alpha   90.00
_cell.angle_beta   90.00
_cell.angle_gamma   90.00
#
_symmetry.space_group_name_H-M   'P 1'
#
loop_
_entity.id
_entity.type
_entity.pdbx_description
1 polymer ?
#
loop_
_entity_poly.entity_id
_entity_poly.type
_entity_poly.pdbx_seq_one_letter_code
_entity_poly.pdbx_strand_id
1 'polypeptide(L)' 'MRLVDAVFARIKELMKEKGMSMYRLAMNGGVPRSTIATIPLSETITLATIYGVCEGFQITLQEFFDSPLFDKDKVID' A
#
# COMPACT_ATOMS: atom_id res chain seq x y z
N MET A 1 0.04 -12.58 -8.93
CA MET A 1 0.91 -11.38 -8.91
C MET A 1 1.85 -11.42 -7.73
N ARG A 2 2.94 -10.67 -7.80
CA ARG A 2 3.88 -10.60 -6.68
C ARG A 2 3.25 -9.85 -5.51
N LEU A 3 3.73 -10.11 -4.31
CA LEU A 3 3.20 -9.45 -3.11
C LEU A 3 3.32 -7.92 -3.21
N VAL A 4 4.45 -7.40 -3.69
CA VAL A 4 4.63 -5.94 -3.81
C VAL A 4 3.64 -5.34 -4.80
N ASP A 5 3.28 -6.06 -5.84
CA ASP A 5 2.29 -5.61 -6.81
C ASP A 5 0.89 -5.58 -6.19
N ALA A 6 0.57 -6.58 -5.37
CA ALA A 6 -0.72 -6.60 -4.65
C ALA A 6 -0.81 -5.44 -3.67
N VAL A 7 0.29 -5.17 -2.95
CA VAL A 7 0.35 -4.04 -2.02
C VAL A 7 0.14 -2.72 -2.77
N PHE A 8 0.83 -2.53 -3.90
CA PHE A 8 0.71 -1.30 -4.67
C PHE A 8 -0.70 -1.13 -5.23
N ALA A 9 -1.28 -2.22 -5.72
CA ALA A 9 -2.66 -2.20 -6.22
C ALA A 9 -3.64 -1.80 -5.11
N ARG A 10 -3.43 -2.31 -3.89
CA ARG A 10 -4.27 -1.95 -2.74
C ARG A 10 -4.14 -0.47 -2.40
N ILE A 11 -2.92 0.05 -2.42
CA ILE A 11 -2.68 1.47 -2.17
C ILE A 11 -3.46 2.33 -3.17
N LYS A 12 -3.37 1.99 -4.46
CA LYS A 12 -4.09 2.73 -5.50
C LYS A 12 -5.60 2.63 -5.35
N GLU A 13 -6.08 1.46 -4.96
CA GLU A 13 -7.50 1.24 -4.69
C GLU A 13 -7.99 2.16 -3.56
N LEU A 14 -7.24 2.21 -2.47
CA LEU A 14 -7.58 3.05 -1.32
C LEU A 14 -7.46 4.54 -1.64
N MET A 15 -6.46 4.91 -2.43
CA MET A 15 -6.34 6.30 -2.90
C MET A 15 -7.58 6.73 -3.67
N LYS A 16 -8.04 5.88 -4.57
CA LYS A 16 -9.23 6.16 -5.37
C LYS A 16 -10.47 6.25 -4.49
N GLU A 17 -10.61 5.29 -3.58
CA GLU A 17 -11.75 5.23 -2.67
C GLU A 17 -11.86 6.48 -1.80
N LYS A 18 -10.73 6.97 -1.32
CA LYS A 18 -10.67 8.11 -0.40
C LYS A 18 -10.46 9.44 -1.10
N GLY A 19 -10.29 9.43 -2.41
CA GLY A 19 -10.00 10.65 -3.16
C GLY A 19 -8.70 11.30 -2.72
N MET A 20 -7.69 10.49 -2.40
CA MET A 20 -6.43 10.96 -1.86
C MET A 20 -5.31 10.82 -2.88
N SER A 21 -4.52 11.88 -3.05
CA SER A 21 -3.34 11.85 -3.92
C SER A 21 -2.18 11.14 -3.22
N MET A 22 -1.20 10.68 -4.01
CA MET A 22 0.00 10.08 -3.46
C MET A 22 0.78 11.08 -2.59
N TYR A 23 0.80 12.34 -3.00
CA TYR A 23 1.45 13.39 -2.23
C TYR A 23 0.83 13.51 -0.83
N ARG A 24 -0.50 13.55 -0.76
CA ARG A 24 -1.20 13.66 0.51
C ARG A 24 -0.99 12.42 1.38
N LEU A 25 -1.03 11.26 0.76
CA LEU A 25 -0.77 10.00 1.46
C LEU A 25 0.62 10.00 2.09
N ALA A 26 1.62 10.38 1.31
CA ALA A 26 3.00 10.42 1.77
C ALA A 26 3.16 11.39 2.94
N MET A 27 2.59 12.59 2.83
CA MET A 27 2.64 13.58 3.89
C MET A 27 1.97 13.08 5.17
N ASN A 28 0.77 12.53 5.04
CA ASN A 28 0.00 12.09 6.21
C ASN A 28 0.64 10.89 6.89
N GLY A 29 1.28 10.01 6.14
CA GLY A 29 1.87 8.78 6.68
C GLY A 29 3.33 8.90 7.06
N GLY A 30 3.97 10.00 6.71
CA GLY A 30 5.39 10.17 6.98
C GLY A 30 6.27 9.24 6.15
N VAL A 31 5.78 8.79 5.00
CA VAL A 31 6.53 7.92 4.08
C VAL A 31 6.94 8.76 2.88
N PRO A 32 8.22 8.72 2.46
CA PRO A 32 8.62 9.45 1.27
C PRO A 32 7.79 9.04 0.06
N ARG A 33 7.37 10.03 -0.73
CA ARG A 33 6.57 9.78 -1.93
C ARG A 33 7.27 8.82 -2.88
N SER A 34 8.58 8.98 -3.04
CA SER A 34 9.38 8.12 -3.90
C SER A 34 9.35 6.66 -3.43
N THR A 35 9.31 6.44 -2.12
CA THR A 35 9.22 5.09 -1.56
C THR A 35 7.92 4.41 -1.97
N ILE A 36 6.81 5.16 -1.91
CA ILE A 36 5.51 4.61 -2.32
C ILE A 36 5.51 4.36 -3.83
N ALA A 37 5.97 5.32 -4.61
CA ALA A 37 5.93 5.24 -6.07
C ALA A 37 6.80 4.10 -6.62
N THR A 38 7.86 3.72 -5.92
CA THR A 38 8.77 2.68 -6.38
C THR A 38 8.50 1.30 -5.81
N ILE A 39 7.41 1.13 -5.05
CA ILE A 39 7.05 -0.19 -4.52
C ILE A 39 7.03 -1.26 -5.61
N PRO A 40 6.42 -1.03 -6.80
CA PRO A 40 6.39 -2.08 -7.83
C PRO A 40 7.76 -2.43 -8.39
N LEU A 41 8.77 -1.59 -8.19
CA LEU A 41 10.13 -1.83 -8.66
C LEU A 41 10.97 -2.58 -7.64
N SER A 42 10.45 -2.77 -6.44
CA SER A 42 11.15 -3.43 -5.34
C SER A 42 10.79 -4.91 -5.31
N GLU A 43 11.68 -5.72 -4.76
CA GLU A 43 11.41 -7.15 -4.56
C GLU A 43 10.73 -7.38 -3.20
N THR A 44 10.94 -6.46 -2.26
CA THR A 44 10.39 -6.58 -0.91
C THR A 44 9.84 -5.24 -0.46
N ILE A 45 9.00 -5.29 0.58
CA ILE A 45 8.50 -4.10 1.24
C ILE A 45 8.46 -4.41 2.74
N THR A 46 8.82 -3.43 3.57
CA THR A 46 8.80 -3.63 5.02
C THR A 46 7.42 -3.35 5.57
N LEU A 47 7.10 -4.02 6.68
CA LEU A 47 5.85 -3.73 7.40
C LEU A 47 5.82 -2.29 7.89
N ALA A 48 6.99 -1.74 8.22
CA ALA A 48 7.07 -0.34 8.65
C ALA A 48 6.55 0.61 7.57
N THR A 49 6.92 0.36 6.31
CA THR A 49 6.43 1.17 5.19
C THR A 49 4.92 1.01 5.04
N ILE A 50 4.43 -0.24 5.12
CA ILE A 50 2.99 -0.50 5.04
C ILE A 50 2.26 0.19 6.17
N TYR A 51 2.82 0.14 7.38
CA TYR A 51 2.22 0.79 8.54
C TYR A 51 2.12 2.31 8.33
N GLY A 52 3.18 2.93 7.78
CA GLY A 52 3.15 4.36 7.46
C GLY A 52 2.05 4.70 6.46
N VAL A 53 1.87 3.85 5.44
CA VAL A 53 0.78 4.02 4.48
C VAL A 53 -0.57 3.93 5.18
N CYS A 54 -0.73 2.97 6.08
CA CYS A 54 -1.97 2.83 6.85
C CYS A 54 -2.23 4.07 7.70
N GLU A 55 -1.21 4.61 8.33
CA GLU A 55 -1.33 5.86 9.08
C GLU A 55 -1.81 6.99 8.18
N GLY A 56 -1.25 7.07 6.98
CA GLY A 56 -1.64 8.09 6.01
C GLY A 56 -3.10 7.98 5.59
N PHE A 57 -3.61 6.77 5.50
CA PHE A 57 -5.02 6.51 5.17
C PHE A 57 -5.93 6.52 6.41
N GLN A 58 -5.35 6.53 7.61
CA GLN A 58 -6.09 6.41 8.87
C GLN A 58 -6.88 5.09 8.95
N ILE A 59 -6.23 4.01 8.58
CA ILE A 59 -6.78 2.66 8.66
C ILE A 59 -5.82 1.76 9.43
N THR A 60 -6.32 0.60 9.85
CA THR A 60 -5.50 -0.41 10.51
C THR A 60 -4.82 -1.29 9.47
N LEU A 61 -3.78 -2.01 9.89
CA LEU A 61 -3.14 -3.03 9.05
C LEU A 61 -4.16 -4.09 8.63
N GLN A 62 -5.04 -4.45 9.54
CA GLN A 62 -6.09 -5.44 9.27
C GLN A 62 -7.01 -4.96 8.15
N GLU A 63 -7.43 -3.71 8.19
CA GLU A 63 -8.26 -3.11 7.14
C GLU A 63 -7.51 -3.04 5.82
N PHE A 64 -6.20 -2.74 5.87
CA PHE A 64 -5.38 -2.67 4.66
C PHE A 64 -5.38 -4.00 3.92
N PHE A 65 -5.20 -5.10 4.66
CA PHE A 65 -5.09 -6.43 4.06
C PHE A 65 -6.44 -7.10 3.82
N ASP A 66 -7.54 -6.45 4.18
CA ASP A 66 -8.88 -6.97 3.94
C ASP A 66 -9.30 -6.66 2.50
N SER A 67 -8.77 -7.43 1.57
CA SER A 67 -9.00 -7.25 0.14
C SER A 67 -8.76 -8.56 -0.58
N PRO A 68 -9.56 -8.87 -1.62
CA PRO A 68 -9.33 -10.05 -2.44
C PRO A 68 -7.97 -10.07 -3.11
N LEU A 69 -7.28 -8.93 -3.21
CA LEU A 69 -5.93 -8.85 -3.77
C LEU A 69 -4.94 -9.74 -3.03
N PHE A 70 -5.20 -10.02 -1.74
CA PHE A 70 -4.31 -10.80 -0.90
C PHE A 70 -4.78 -12.24 -0.71
N ASP A 71 -5.79 -12.68 -1.46
CA ASP A 71 -6.25 -14.05 -1.40
C ASP A 71 -5.12 -15.01 -1.77
N LYS A 72 -5.16 -16.19 -1.19
CA LYS A 72 -4.10 -17.18 -1.30
C LYS A 72 -3.71 -17.51 -2.75
N ASP A 73 -4.68 -17.49 -3.66
CA ASP A 73 -4.45 -17.82 -5.06
C ASP A 73 -4.06 -16.60 -5.91
N LYS A 74 -4.04 -15.42 -5.34
CA LYS A 74 -3.71 -14.18 -6.06
C LYS A 74 -2.26 -13.80 -5.93
N VAL A 75 -1.65 -14.05 -4.77
CA VAL A 75 -0.26 -13.70 -4.52
C VAL A 75 0.62 -14.93 -4.74
N ILE A 76 1.60 -14.80 -5.64
CA ILE A 76 2.55 -15.85 -5.98
C ILE A 76 3.95 -15.25 -5.88
N ASP A 77 4.66 -15.60 -4.81
CA ASP A 77 6.03 -15.11 -4.59
C ASP A 77 6.99 -16.28 -4.38
#